data_7a5078235f7b73f2d2889e018ed39240
#
_entry.id   7a5078235f7b73f2d2889e018ed39240
#
_cell.length_a   1.000
_cell.length_b   1.000
_cell.length_c   1.000
_cell.angle_alpha   90.00
_cell.angle_beta   90.00
_cell.angle_gamma   90.00
#
_symmetry.space_group_name_H-M   'P 1'
#
loop_
_entity.id
_entity.type
_entity.pdbx_description
1 polymer ?
#
loop_
_entity_poly.entity_id
_entity_poly.type
_entity_poly.pdbx_seq_one_letter_code
_entity_poly.pdbx_strand_id
1 'polypeptide(L)'
;MPAMAFAVVACGEPETPITPPDDTPDDPNTPYIIENNGVGEDGNIALNSVVCAYYLGNVWDTGVADYYVILSNDTIGIGSNGFEVPMHQGGWLLYLDLWSSLSADTANAILPEGTYTYGSGRDMGCFYHEFSLATNNKEQVLVDGNWLYDIDDIFFSSGTVVVEHTEAGYHITAEVTTLTGETLSFVYDGPIAFEDQSDDEEWKPVLDEDVEMLPEYVTMYKYGSYEEDNCDNYVISLFNTTKLTNDGVHPNIIGGMKLLLDLYPEYGMGIEGTYSVGTLTDNKYLLVKQPWVYYPGCYWGDMALGTFLEYVAEDGTVLYSVIKDGSITISLNDNGTHTISVDAINEKDKRVSCQWSGAIEGYSYDM
;
A
#
# COMPACT_ATOMS: atom_id res chain seq x y z
N MET A 1 8.93 -4.47 -14.91
CA MET A 1 8.10 -4.56 -13.68
C MET A 1 7.92 -3.14 -13.19
N PRO A 2 6.72 -2.61 -13.08
CA PRO A 2 6.54 -1.30 -12.46
C PRO A 2 6.83 -1.45 -10.97
N ALA A 3 7.68 -0.58 -10.44
CA ALA A 3 7.89 -0.45 -9.01
C ALA A 3 6.54 -0.04 -8.39
N MET A 4 5.90 -0.96 -7.67
CA MET A 4 4.78 -0.60 -6.81
C MET A 4 5.35 0.29 -5.70
N ALA A 5 4.94 1.55 -5.69
CA ALA A 5 5.20 2.42 -4.57
C ALA A 5 4.36 1.91 -3.39
N PHE A 6 5.03 1.35 -2.40
CA PHE A 6 4.41 1.01 -1.13
C PHE A 6 4.09 2.32 -0.40
N ALA A 7 2.83 2.66 -0.28
CA ALA A 7 2.42 3.61 0.74
C ALA A 7 2.39 2.83 2.05
N VAL A 8 3.53 2.80 2.74
CA VAL A 8 3.53 2.44 4.16
C VAL A 8 2.74 3.53 4.87
N VAL A 9 1.71 3.15 5.61
CA VAL A 9 1.04 4.07 6.54
C VAL A 9 2.14 4.68 7.39
N ALA A 10 2.32 5.99 7.29
CA ALA A 10 3.33 6.68 8.08
C ALA A 10 3.03 6.38 9.55
N CYS A 11 3.92 5.62 10.19
CA CYS A 11 3.82 5.34 11.63
C CYS A 11 3.69 6.69 12.34
N GLY A 12 2.66 6.83 13.18
CA GLY A 12 2.44 8.05 13.97
C GLY A 12 3.73 8.41 14.71
N GLU A 13 3.96 9.71 14.95
CA GLU A 13 5.19 10.16 15.64
C GLU A 13 5.38 9.33 16.92
N PRO A 14 6.55 8.67 17.08
CA PRO A 14 6.82 7.90 18.31
C PRO A 14 6.76 8.83 19.51
N GLU A 15 5.95 8.50 20.50
CA GLU A 15 5.72 9.35 21.69
C GLU A 15 6.97 9.62 22.55
N THR A 16 8.07 8.91 22.29
CA THR A 16 9.38 9.19 22.90
C THR A 16 10.51 8.74 21.99
N PRO A 17 11.48 9.61 21.65
CA PRO A 17 12.69 9.15 20.98
C PRO A 17 13.38 8.10 21.88
N ILE A 18 13.56 6.88 21.37
CA ILE A 18 14.41 5.90 22.01
C ILE A 18 15.80 6.51 22.03
N THR A 19 16.30 6.86 23.22
CA THR A 19 17.64 7.40 23.34
C THR A 19 18.62 6.28 23.00
N PRO A 20 19.46 6.43 21.97
CA PRO A 20 20.52 5.45 21.69
C PRO A 20 21.38 5.23 22.93
N PRO A 21 22.04 4.08 23.09
CA PRO A 21 23.08 3.95 24.08
C PRO A 21 24.07 5.10 23.94
N ASP A 22 24.60 5.60 25.06
CA ASP A 22 25.41 6.83 25.22
C ASP A 22 26.82 6.72 24.53
N ASP A 23 26.94 5.90 23.50
CA ASP A 23 28.16 5.64 22.73
C ASP A 23 28.20 6.44 21.41
N THR A 24 27.41 7.52 21.29
CA THR A 24 27.52 8.40 20.12
C THR A 24 28.94 8.99 20.02
N PRO A 25 29.59 8.94 18.85
CA PRO A 25 30.90 9.54 18.67
C PRO A 25 30.86 11.03 19.06
N ASP A 26 31.87 11.50 19.80
CA ASP A 26 32.02 12.91 20.16
C ASP A 26 32.16 13.86 18.96
N ASP A 27 32.39 13.32 17.75
CA ASP A 27 32.48 14.04 16.51
C ASP A 27 31.25 13.77 15.62
N PRO A 28 30.39 14.78 15.37
CA PRO A 28 29.19 14.62 14.55
C PRO A 28 29.50 14.27 13.07
N ASN A 29 30.76 14.30 12.65
CA ASN A 29 31.20 13.90 11.32
C ASN A 29 31.73 12.47 11.25
N THR A 30 31.75 11.75 12.38
CA THR A 30 32.15 10.33 12.42
C THR A 30 30.90 9.48 12.31
N PRO A 31 30.77 8.60 11.28
CA PRO A 31 29.60 7.73 11.18
C PRO A 31 29.57 6.76 12.37
N TYR A 32 28.39 6.63 12.99
CA TYR A 32 28.16 5.54 13.91
C TYR A 32 27.91 4.28 13.09
N ILE A 33 28.68 3.23 13.38
CA ILE A 33 28.58 1.95 12.65
C ILE A 33 28.22 0.86 13.65
N ILE A 34 27.15 0.12 13.34
CA ILE A 34 26.80 -1.09 14.08
C ILE A 34 27.76 -2.19 13.61
N GLU A 35 28.60 -2.67 14.52
CA GLU A 35 29.66 -3.63 14.19
C GLU A 35 29.09 -4.93 13.58
N ASN A 36 29.89 -5.55 12.72
CA ASN A 36 29.55 -6.79 12.00
C ASN A 36 28.22 -6.73 11.21
N ASN A 37 27.84 -5.53 10.72
CA ASN A 37 26.57 -5.33 10.04
C ASN A 37 25.37 -5.78 10.88
N GLY A 38 25.41 -5.57 12.18
CA GLY A 38 24.35 -5.95 13.12
C GLY A 38 24.24 -7.46 13.42
N VAL A 39 25.11 -8.27 12.84
CA VAL A 39 25.11 -9.74 13.05
C VAL A 39 25.94 -10.08 14.29
N GLY A 40 25.31 -10.74 15.26
CA GLY A 40 25.95 -11.22 16.48
C GLY A 40 26.94 -12.38 16.25
N GLU A 41 27.71 -12.74 17.30
CA GLU A 41 28.64 -13.89 17.25
C GLU A 41 27.93 -15.24 17.02
N ASP A 42 26.65 -15.32 17.37
CA ASP A 42 25.78 -16.48 17.14
C ASP A 42 25.17 -16.55 15.73
N GLY A 43 25.47 -15.54 14.89
CA GLY A 43 24.96 -15.41 13.53
C GLY A 43 23.56 -14.79 13.42
N ASN A 44 22.96 -14.35 14.55
CA ASN A 44 21.66 -13.71 14.55
C ASN A 44 21.77 -12.20 14.50
N ILE A 45 20.77 -11.57 13.89
CA ILE A 45 20.53 -10.13 13.93
C ILE A 45 19.57 -9.87 15.09
N ALA A 46 20.07 -9.33 16.20
CA ALA A 46 19.28 -9.03 17.36
C ALA A 46 18.53 -7.71 17.17
N LEU A 47 17.20 -7.77 17.13
CA LEU A 47 16.32 -6.61 17.08
C LEU A 47 15.91 -6.24 18.51
N ASN A 48 15.88 -4.97 18.84
CA ASN A 48 15.71 -4.51 20.23
C ASN A 48 14.61 -3.45 20.40
N SER A 49 13.96 -3.06 19.31
CA SER A 49 12.90 -2.05 19.31
C SER A 49 11.75 -2.43 18.37
N VAL A 50 10.56 -1.99 18.74
CA VAL A 50 9.37 -1.99 17.88
C VAL A 50 9.23 -0.61 17.26
N VAL A 51 9.21 -0.53 15.95
CA VAL A 51 8.98 0.72 15.21
C VAL A 51 7.48 1.02 15.16
N CYS A 52 6.70 0.02 14.77
CA CYS A 52 5.24 0.04 14.87
C CYS A 52 4.71 -1.40 14.96
N ALA A 53 3.49 -1.54 15.48
CA ALA A 53 2.77 -2.80 15.50
C ALA A 53 1.27 -2.53 15.37
N TYR A 54 0.60 -3.11 14.38
CA TYR A 54 -0.81 -2.91 14.09
C TYR A 54 -1.57 -4.24 14.09
N TYR A 55 -2.73 -4.23 14.71
CA TYR A 55 -3.73 -5.26 14.56
C TYR A 55 -4.76 -4.77 13.53
N LEU A 56 -4.72 -5.33 12.33
CA LEU A 56 -5.59 -4.94 11.21
C LEU A 56 -6.88 -5.78 11.14
N GLY A 57 -7.02 -6.79 12.01
CA GLY A 57 -8.22 -7.62 12.04
C GLY A 57 -8.45 -8.38 10.75
N ASN A 58 -9.72 -8.51 10.36
CA ASN A 58 -10.13 -9.23 9.14
C ASN A 58 -10.23 -8.29 7.92
N VAL A 59 -9.29 -7.37 7.76
CA VAL A 59 -9.31 -6.33 6.71
C VAL A 59 -9.46 -6.89 5.29
N TRP A 60 -9.06 -8.14 5.08
CA TRP A 60 -9.09 -8.81 3.77
C TRP A 60 -10.25 -9.79 3.58
N ASP A 61 -11.20 -9.86 4.52
CA ASP A 61 -12.35 -10.79 4.47
C ASP A 61 -11.97 -12.28 4.34
N THR A 62 -10.79 -12.66 4.83
CA THR A 62 -10.29 -14.04 4.76
C THR A 62 -10.74 -14.89 5.95
N GLY A 63 -11.30 -14.25 6.99
CA GLY A 63 -11.68 -14.91 8.25
C GLY A 63 -10.51 -15.12 9.22
N VAL A 64 -9.34 -14.57 8.90
CA VAL A 64 -8.15 -14.51 9.76
C VAL A 64 -7.73 -13.07 9.98
N ALA A 65 -6.98 -12.83 11.05
CA ALA A 65 -6.45 -11.50 11.37
C ALA A 65 -5.08 -11.31 10.77
N ASP A 66 -4.84 -10.08 10.36
CA ASP A 66 -3.55 -9.56 9.97
C ASP A 66 -2.92 -8.82 11.15
N TYR A 67 -1.69 -9.19 11.49
CA TYR A 67 -0.83 -8.58 12.49
C TYR A 67 0.42 -8.07 11.79
N TYR A 68 0.55 -6.78 11.68
CA TYR A 68 1.70 -6.15 11.04
C TYR A 68 2.65 -5.57 12.08
N VAL A 69 3.95 -5.90 11.99
CA VAL A 69 4.96 -5.41 12.92
C VAL A 69 6.26 -5.08 12.20
N ILE A 70 6.85 -3.95 12.57
CA ILE A 70 8.19 -3.55 12.14
C ILE A 70 9.10 -3.53 13.38
N LEU A 71 10.18 -4.30 13.29
CA LEU A 71 11.18 -4.43 14.34
C LEU A 71 12.53 -3.87 13.86
N SER A 72 13.33 -3.30 14.77
CA SER A 72 14.63 -2.71 14.44
C SER A 72 15.69 -3.00 15.50
N ASN A 73 16.96 -2.94 15.08
CA ASN A 73 18.11 -2.84 15.98
C ASN A 73 18.75 -1.43 15.99
N ASP A 74 18.10 -0.47 15.33
CA ASP A 74 18.66 0.87 15.13
C ASP A 74 17.63 1.97 15.37
N THR A 75 18.11 3.20 15.48
CA THR A 75 17.27 4.40 15.40
C THR A 75 16.74 4.57 13.99
N ILE A 76 15.48 4.97 13.88
CA ILE A 76 14.78 5.09 12.60
C ILE A 76 14.70 6.55 12.19
N GLY A 77 14.98 6.80 10.93
CA GLY A 77 14.75 8.06 10.22
C GLY A 77 13.80 7.87 9.04
N ILE A 78 13.53 8.97 8.35
CA ILE A 78 12.76 8.96 7.10
C ILE A 78 13.72 9.17 5.95
N GLY A 79 13.76 8.22 5.02
CA GLY A 79 14.57 8.31 3.80
C GLY A 79 14.05 9.34 2.81
N SER A 80 14.80 9.60 1.77
CA SER A 80 14.41 10.56 0.71
C SER A 80 13.16 10.14 -0.09
N ASN A 81 12.79 8.87 0.00
CA ASN A 81 11.57 8.28 -0.57
C ASN A 81 10.35 8.36 0.37
N GLY A 82 10.51 8.91 1.59
CA GLY A 82 9.45 9.02 2.58
C GLY A 82 9.21 7.77 3.43
N PHE A 83 10.04 6.72 3.29
CA PHE A 83 9.94 5.49 4.09
C PHE A 83 10.90 5.49 5.26
N GLU A 84 10.56 4.68 6.28
CA GLU A 84 11.43 4.40 7.42
C GLU A 84 12.74 3.77 6.94
N VAL A 85 13.86 4.25 7.48
CA VAL A 85 15.19 3.71 7.20
C VAL A 85 16.03 3.64 8.47
N PRO A 86 16.86 2.59 8.63
CA PRO A 86 17.86 2.55 9.70
C PRO A 86 18.88 3.65 9.48
N MET A 87 19.14 4.44 10.54
CA MET A 87 19.98 5.63 10.45
C MET A 87 21.47 5.34 10.37
N HIS A 88 21.91 4.19 10.87
CA HIS A 88 23.34 3.86 11.00
C HIS A 88 23.71 2.66 10.13
N GLN A 89 24.94 2.69 9.62
CA GLN A 89 25.48 1.55 8.87
C GLN A 89 25.45 0.28 9.74
N GLY A 90 24.91 -0.82 9.17
CA GLY A 90 24.68 -2.08 9.89
C GLY A 90 23.35 -2.14 10.62
N GLY A 91 22.53 -1.09 10.52
CA GLY A 91 21.16 -1.06 11.04
C GLY A 91 20.21 -1.90 10.18
N TRP A 92 19.21 -2.49 10.82
CA TRP A 92 18.21 -3.35 10.20
C TRP A 92 16.79 -2.95 10.59
N LEU A 93 15.90 -3.10 9.63
CA LEU A 93 14.46 -3.20 9.84
C LEU A 93 14.00 -4.58 9.37
N LEU A 94 13.11 -5.19 10.12
CA LEU A 94 12.38 -6.40 9.74
C LEU A 94 10.89 -6.10 9.73
N TYR A 95 10.27 -6.23 8.58
CA TYR A 95 8.84 -6.08 8.36
C TYR A 95 8.20 -7.46 8.34
N LEU A 96 7.18 -7.68 9.16
CA LEU A 96 6.45 -8.93 9.25
C LEU A 96 4.95 -8.67 9.15
N ASP A 97 4.33 -9.26 8.15
CA ASP A 97 2.88 -9.33 7.95
C ASP A 97 2.44 -10.76 8.29
N LEU A 98 1.86 -10.93 9.50
CA LEU A 98 1.61 -12.23 10.12
C LEU A 98 0.10 -12.50 10.20
N TRP A 99 -0.33 -13.61 9.61
CA TRP A 99 -1.73 -14.00 9.53
C TRP A 99 -2.09 -15.03 10.59
N SER A 100 -3.03 -14.69 11.48
CA SER A 100 -3.37 -15.51 12.63
C SER A 100 -4.86 -15.45 12.97
N SER A 101 -5.23 -15.97 14.14
CA SER A 101 -6.62 -15.93 14.61
C SER A 101 -7.06 -14.51 14.96
N LEU A 102 -8.36 -14.24 14.73
CA LEU A 102 -8.99 -13.00 15.17
C LEU A 102 -8.88 -12.84 16.69
N SER A 103 -8.53 -11.63 17.14
CA SER A 103 -8.58 -11.28 18.55
C SER A 103 -10.03 -11.06 19.00
N ALA A 104 -10.37 -11.56 20.18
CA ALA A 104 -11.66 -11.27 20.80
C ALA A 104 -11.68 -9.90 21.51
N ASP A 105 -10.50 -9.35 21.80
CA ASP A 105 -10.28 -8.01 22.39
C ASP A 105 -9.29 -7.28 21.46
N THR A 106 -9.83 -6.49 20.54
CA THR A 106 -9.04 -5.84 19.49
C THR A 106 -8.18 -4.73 20.06
N ALA A 107 -8.69 -4.01 21.08
CA ALA A 107 -7.95 -2.95 21.76
C ALA A 107 -6.71 -3.45 22.54
N ASN A 108 -6.65 -4.75 22.84
CA ASN A 108 -5.52 -5.42 23.48
C ASN A 108 -5.15 -6.68 22.69
N ALA A 109 -5.08 -6.57 21.37
CA ALA A 109 -4.76 -7.70 20.53
C ALA A 109 -3.39 -8.28 20.86
N ILE A 110 -3.32 -9.61 20.93
CA ILE A 110 -2.10 -10.36 21.19
C ILE A 110 -1.83 -11.26 20.01
N LEU A 111 -0.67 -11.10 19.38
CA LEU A 111 -0.22 -12.00 18.32
C LEU A 111 -0.08 -13.42 18.88
N PRO A 112 -0.81 -14.41 18.38
CA PRO A 112 -0.76 -15.79 18.91
C PRO A 112 0.61 -16.44 18.76
N GLU A 113 0.97 -17.28 19.76
CA GLU A 113 2.11 -18.17 19.63
C GLU A 113 1.95 -19.12 18.46
N GLY A 114 3.04 -19.41 17.78
CA GLY A 114 3.04 -20.37 16.67
C GLY A 114 4.19 -20.22 15.71
N THR A 115 4.14 -21.03 14.67
CA THR A 115 5.07 -20.97 13.54
C THR A 115 4.32 -20.42 12.33
N TYR A 116 4.84 -19.34 11.77
CA TYR A 116 4.33 -18.69 10.57
C TYR A 116 5.26 -19.02 9.42
N THR A 117 4.71 -19.51 8.33
CA THR A 117 5.49 -19.96 7.16
C THR A 117 5.33 -18.94 6.03
N TYR A 118 6.42 -18.64 5.35
CA TYR A 118 6.41 -17.77 4.18
C TYR A 118 5.46 -18.28 3.09
N GLY A 119 4.63 -17.40 2.56
CA GLY A 119 3.67 -17.77 1.54
C GLY A 119 3.01 -16.59 0.83
N SER A 120 2.30 -16.88 -0.24
CA SER A 120 1.49 -15.92 -1.00
C SER A 120 0.02 -15.93 -0.56
N GLY A 121 -0.36 -16.84 0.34
CA GLY A 121 -1.70 -16.92 0.91
C GLY A 121 -1.84 -16.05 2.13
N ARG A 122 -3.08 -15.66 2.42
CA ARG A 122 -3.48 -14.98 3.65
C ARG A 122 -4.18 -15.96 4.58
N ASP A 123 -3.52 -17.10 4.81
CA ASP A 123 -4.04 -18.19 5.63
C ASP A 123 -3.43 -18.12 7.04
N MET A 124 -4.13 -18.70 8.00
CA MET A 124 -3.64 -18.80 9.38
C MET A 124 -2.27 -19.50 9.43
N GLY A 125 -1.30 -18.89 10.12
CA GLY A 125 0.07 -19.36 10.21
C GLY A 125 0.93 -19.01 8.99
N CYS A 126 0.52 -18.05 8.17
CA CYS A 126 1.31 -17.49 7.09
C CYS A 126 1.98 -16.18 7.51
N PHE A 127 3.21 -15.93 7.04
CA PHE A 127 3.70 -14.58 6.91
C PHE A 127 3.78 -14.22 5.41
N TYR A 128 3.18 -13.06 5.07
CA TYR A 128 2.81 -12.77 3.70
C TYR A 128 3.94 -12.15 2.91
N HIS A 129 4.21 -12.67 1.72
CA HIS A 129 5.39 -12.39 0.92
C HIS A 129 5.50 -10.95 0.39
N GLU A 130 4.37 -10.25 0.20
CA GLU A 130 4.38 -8.90 -0.38
C GLU A 130 4.76 -7.82 0.63
N PHE A 131 4.43 -8.04 1.92
CA PHE A 131 4.64 -7.07 2.99
C PHE A 131 5.65 -7.50 4.04
N SER A 132 6.31 -8.65 3.83
CA SER A 132 7.37 -9.13 4.70
C SER A 132 8.71 -9.06 3.99
N LEU A 133 9.59 -8.20 4.49
CA LEU A 133 10.93 -7.97 3.96
C LEU A 133 11.87 -7.50 5.06
N ALA A 134 13.14 -7.37 4.76
CA ALA A 134 14.09 -6.68 5.62
C ALA A 134 14.73 -5.51 4.87
N THR A 135 15.10 -4.48 5.62
CA THR A 135 15.87 -3.34 5.10
C THR A 135 17.17 -3.22 5.86
N ASN A 136 18.27 -3.05 5.16
CA ASN A 136 19.59 -2.88 5.77
C ASN A 136 20.27 -1.61 5.26
N ASN A 137 20.83 -0.83 6.18
CA ASN A 137 21.72 0.27 5.84
C ASN A 137 23.15 -0.26 5.66
N LYS A 138 23.57 -0.46 4.42
CA LYS A 138 24.89 -1.02 4.07
C LYS A 138 26.02 -0.03 4.19
N GLU A 139 25.76 1.22 3.87
CA GLU A 139 26.78 2.26 3.86
C GLU A 139 26.17 3.63 4.22
N GLN A 140 26.95 4.41 4.95
CA GLN A 140 26.62 5.77 5.31
C GLN A 140 27.76 6.68 4.90
N VAL A 141 27.49 7.68 4.06
CA VAL A 141 28.50 8.59 3.50
C VAL A 141 28.11 10.04 3.80
N LEU A 142 29.05 10.83 4.30
CA LEU A 142 28.85 12.26 4.51
C LEU A 142 29.23 13.03 3.24
N VAL A 143 28.25 13.69 2.59
CA VAL A 143 28.44 14.51 1.39
C VAL A 143 27.93 15.91 1.65
N ASP A 144 28.78 16.90 1.53
CA ASP A 144 28.45 18.33 1.72
C ASP A 144 27.71 18.63 3.05
N GLY A 145 28.07 17.89 4.12
CA GLY A 145 27.47 18.04 5.45
C GLY A 145 26.12 17.30 5.64
N ASN A 146 25.68 16.53 4.65
CA ASN A 146 24.49 15.68 4.74
C ASN A 146 24.88 14.21 4.70
N TRP A 147 24.25 13.39 5.54
CA TRP A 147 24.41 11.95 5.48
C TRP A 147 23.56 11.37 4.35
N LEU A 148 24.20 10.58 3.50
CA LEU A 148 23.57 9.74 2.49
C LEU A 148 23.66 8.28 2.94
N TYR A 149 22.59 7.54 2.73
CA TYR A 149 22.44 6.15 3.16
C TYR A 149 22.32 5.26 1.92
N ASP A 150 23.04 4.13 1.90
CA ASP A 150 22.85 3.05 0.92
C ASP A 150 21.96 1.97 1.54
N ILE A 151 20.67 2.10 1.29
CA ILE A 151 19.63 1.25 1.85
C ILE A 151 19.30 0.13 0.86
N ASP A 152 19.30 -1.10 1.33
CA ASP A 152 18.95 -2.27 0.53
C ASP A 152 17.69 -2.93 1.06
N ASP A 153 16.65 -2.99 0.23
CA ASP A 153 15.42 -3.72 0.52
C ASP A 153 15.62 -5.19 0.13
N ILE A 154 15.52 -6.06 1.10
CA ILE A 154 15.82 -7.47 0.99
C ILE A 154 14.53 -8.28 1.02
N PHE A 155 14.11 -8.74 -0.14
CA PHE A 155 12.93 -9.57 -0.29
C PHE A 155 13.23 -11.03 -0.02
N PHE A 156 12.26 -11.74 0.53
CA PHE A 156 12.39 -13.15 0.88
C PHE A 156 11.87 -14.06 -0.24
N SER A 157 12.39 -15.29 -0.29
CA SER A 157 11.92 -16.37 -1.17
C SER A 157 11.31 -17.52 -0.37
N SER A 158 11.65 -17.61 0.92
CA SER A 158 11.12 -18.62 1.86
C SER A 158 11.50 -18.24 3.29
N GLY A 159 10.92 -18.94 4.26
CA GLY A 159 11.32 -18.79 5.66
C GLY A 159 10.24 -19.21 6.65
N THR A 160 10.59 -19.08 7.92
CA THR A 160 9.70 -19.29 9.06
C THR A 160 9.90 -18.21 10.10
N VAL A 161 8.81 -17.79 10.72
CA VAL A 161 8.79 -16.93 11.90
C VAL A 161 8.17 -17.74 13.05
N VAL A 162 8.86 -17.83 14.16
CA VAL A 162 8.34 -18.47 15.37
C VAL A 162 8.07 -17.40 16.41
N VAL A 163 6.87 -17.40 16.95
CA VAL A 163 6.40 -16.47 17.98
C VAL A 163 6.14 -17.27 19.26
N GLU A 164 6.78 -16.88 20.33
CA GLU A 164 6.59 -17.43 21.68
C GLU A 164 6.29 -16.28 22.66
N HIS A 165 5.47 -16.54 23.67
CA HIS A 165 5.23 -15.59 24.75
C HIS A 165 6.16 -15.86 25.93
N THR A 166 6.69 -14.80 26.50
CA THR A 166 7.57 -14.85 27.67
C THR A 166 7.04 -13.94 28.78
N GLU A 167 7.66 -13.98 29.97
CA GLU A 167 7.36 -13.03 31.04
C GLU A 167 7.66 -11.57 30.65
N ALA A 168 8.57 -11.36 29.69
CA ALA A 168 8.98 -10.05 29.19
C ALA A 168 8.14 -9.56 28.00
N GLY A 169 7.26 -10.40 27.45
CA GLY A 169 6.45 -10.12 26.24
C GLY A 169 6.61 -11.22 25.22
N TYR A 170 7.22 -10.90 24.08
CA TYR A 170 7.42 -11.82 22.96
C TYR A 170 8.88 -12.26 22.85
N HIS A 171 9.08 -13.51 22.44
CA HIS A 171 10.29 -13.99 21.83
C HIS A 171 9.96 -14.34 20.39
N ILE A 172 10.52 -13.61 19.41
CA ILE A 172 10.28 -13.81 17.98
C ILE A 172 11.61 -14.19 17.33
N THR A 173 11.62 -15.32 16.63
CA THR A 173 12.75 -15.71 15.78
C THR A 173 12.26 -15.82 14.33
N ALA A 174 13.02 -15.24 13.39
CA ALA A 174 12.73 -15.34 11.98
C ALA A 174 13.97 -15.88 11.25
N GLU A 175 13.82 -17.04 10.61
CA GLU A 175 14.82 -17.60 9.70
C GLU A 175 14.27 -17.50 8.28
N VAL A 176 14.88 -16.64 7.45
CA VAL A 176 14.40 -16.33 6.12
C VAL A 176 15.48 -16.53 5.07
N THR A 177 15.09 -16.96 3.88
CA THR A 177 15.98 -17.02 2.71
C THR A 177 15.64 -15.89 1.77
N THR A 178 16.61 -15.11 1.36
CA THR A 178 16.44 -13.99 0.43
C THR A 178 16.23 -14.48 -1.01
N LEU A 179 15.82 -13.58 -1.90
CA LEU A 179 15.76 -13.88 -3.34
C LEU A 179 17.13 -14.21 -3.94
N THR A 180 18.22 -13.78 -3.31
CA THR A 180 19.60 -14.08 -3.72
C THR A 180 20.12 -15.41 -3.15
N GLY A 181 19.32 -16.07 -2.28
CA GLY A 181 19.65 -17.35 -1.67
C GLY A 181 20.47 -17.28 -0.38
N GLU A 182 20.65 -16.09 0.18
CA GLU A 182 21.26 -15.88 1.49
C GLU A 182 20.26 -16.21 2.60
N THR A 183 20.72 -16.81 3.70
CA THR A 183 19.89 -17.03 4.89
C THR A 183 20.18 -15.94 5.91
N LEU A 184 19.14 -15.29 6.41
CA LEU A 184 19.19 -14.33 7.49
C LEU A 184 18.40 -14.86 8.69
N SER A 185 18.93 -14.62 9.88
CA SER A 185 18.30 -15.00 11.15
C SER A 185 18.12 -13.76 12.01
N PHE A 186 16.89 -13.49 12.41
CA PHE A 186 16.53 -12.36 13.27
C PHE A 186 15.97 -12.86 14.59
N VAL A 187 16.27 -12.15 15.67
CA VAL A 187 15.75 -12.44 17.02
C VAL A 187 15.27 -11.14 17.66
N TYR A 188 14.07 -11.17 18.22
CA TYR A 188 13.52 -10.09 19.02
C TYR A 188 13.04 -10.64 20.36
N ASP A 189 13.41 -9.95 21.46
CA ASP A 189 12.95 -10.22 22.82
C ASP A 189 12.40 -8.93 23.44
N GLY A 190 11.10 -8.88 23.72
CA GLY A 190 10.51 -7.69 24.34
C GLY A 190 8.99 -7.61 24.24
N PRO A 191 8.42 -6.53 24.80
CA PRO A 191 6.99 -6.27 24.71
C PRO A 191 6.63 -5.75 23.31
N ILE A 192 5.47 -6.17 22.79
CA ILE A 192 4.83 -5.58 21.61
C ILE A 192 3.41 -5.22 22.02
N ALA A 193 3.03 -3.97 21.83
CA ALA A 193 1.66 -3.50 21.95
C ALA A 193 1.12 -3.23 20.55
N PHE A 194 0.12 -3.98 20.13
CA PHE A 194 -0.53 -3.77 18.85
C PHE A 194 -1.55 -2.65 18.97
N GLU A 195 -1.43 -1.63 18.12
CA GLU A 195 -2.45 -0.62 17.93
C GLU A 195 -3.63 -1.23 17.17
N ASP A 196 -4.84 -1.05 17.70
CA ASP A 196 -6.05 -1.55 17.07
C ASP A 196 -6.41 -0.69 15.85
N GLN A 197 -6.29 -1.26 14.69
CA GLN A 197 -6.71 -0.69 13.41
C GLN A 197 -7.74 -1.59 12.70
N SER A 198 -8.36 -2.52 13.45
CA SER A 198 -9.30 -3.50 12.88
C SER A 198 -10.67 -2.91 12.55
N ASP A 199 -11.06 -1.82 13.21
CA ASP A 199 -12.32 -1.13 12.99
C ASP A 199 -12.21 0.00 11.94
N ASP A 200 -11.11 0.05 11.21
CA ASP A 200 -10.81 1.11 10.25
C ASP A 200 -11.73 1.17 9.03
N GLU A 201 -12.81 0.37 8.97
CA GLU A 201 -13.93 0.67 8.08
C GLU A 201 -14.66 1.98 8.48
N GLU A 202 -14.57 2.44 9.74
CA GLU A 202 -15.21 3.69 10.19
C GLU A 202 -14.37 4.96 9.94
N TRP A 203 -13.05 4.88 9.84
CA TRP A 203 -12.22 6.09 9.68
C TRP A 203 -12.14 6.61 8.25
N LYS A 204 -12.52 5.80 7.26
CA LYS A 204 -12.68 6.27 5.88
C LYS A 204 -14.09 6.82 5.72
N PRO A 205 -14.26 8.12 5.67
CA PRO A 205 -15.56 8.66 5.37
C PRO A 205 -15.97 8.21 3.97
N VAL A 206 -16.91 7.27 3.93
CA VAL A 206 -17.46 6.69 2.71
C VAL A 206 -18.71 7.45 2.32
N LEU A 207 -18.89 7.73 1.03
CA LEU A 207 -20.08 8.39 0.53
C LEU A 207 -21.25 7.39 0.52
N ASP A 208 -22.19 7.54 1.47
CA ASP A 208 -23.33 6.65 1.69
C ASP A 208 -24.64 7.26 1.13
N GLU A 209 -24.59 7.74 -0.12
CA GLU A 209 -25.77 8.29 -0.82
C GLU A 209 -25.70 8.01 -2.33
N ASP A 210 -26.84 8.08 -2.99
CA ASP A 210 -26.89 8.03 -4.46
C ASP A 210 -26.28 9.31 -5.04
N VAL A 211 -25.44 9.15 -6.06
CA VAL A 211 -24.75 10.27 -6.73
C VAL A 211 -25.09 10.30 -8.21
N GLU A 212 -25.56 11.46 -8.67
CA GLU A 212 -25.60 11.81 -10.08
C GLU A 212 -24.54 12.88 -10.36
N MET A 213 -23.43 12.47 -10.96
CA MET A 213 -22.34 13.37 -11.27
C MET A 213 -22.52 14.02 -12.64
N LEU A 214 -22.34 15.34 -12.70
CA LEU A 214 -22.36 16.13 -13.94
C LEU A 214 -20.96 16.69 -14.21
N PRO A 215 -20.10 15.98 -14.97
CA PRO A 215 -18.74 16.41 -15.21
C PRO A 215 -18.65 17.66 -16.08
N GLU A 216 -17.74 18.55 -15.72
CA GLU A 216 -17.37 19.75 -16.50
C GLU A 216 -16.09 19.53 -17.33
N TYR A 217 -15.23 18.62 -16.88
CA TYR A 217 -13.91 18.38 -17.44
C TYR A 217 -13.55 16.88 -17.39
N VAL A 218 -12.85 16.40 -18.41
CA VAL A 218 -12.45 14.98 -18.52
C VAL A 218 -11.02 14.87 -19.05
N THR A 219 -10.21 14.09 -18.35
CA THR A 219 -8.87 13.70 -18.79
C THR A 219 -8.77 12.20 -19.00
N MET A 220 -7.83 11.78 -19.83
CA MET A 220 -7.55 10.37 -20.07
C MET A 220 -6.05 10.12 -20.07
N TYR A 221 -5.69 9.01 -19.49
CA TYR A 221 -4.32 8.52 -19.45
C TYR A 221 -4.23 7.10 -19.98
N LYS A 222 -3.29 6.83 -20.90
CA LYS A 222 -2.93 5.46 -21.25
C LYS A 222 -1.78 5.01 -20.36
N TYR A 223 -2.06 4.06 -19.46
CA TYR A 223 -1.09 3.54 -18.49
C TYR A 223 -0.21 2.43 -19.04
N GLY A 224 -0.73 1.61 -19.94
CA GLY A 224 0.04 0.52 -20.49
C GLY A 224 -0.69 -0.28 -21.55
N SER A 225 0.06 -1.20 -22.16
CA SER A 225 -0.42 -2.17 -23.13
C SER A 225 -0.01 -3.56 -22.67
N TYR A 226 -0.97 -4.47 -22.63
CA TYR A 226 -0.80 -5.84 -22.12
C TYR A 226 -1.21 -6.82 -23.23
N GLU A 227 -0.32 -7.00 -24.21
CA GLU A 227 -0.59 -7.82 -25.41
C GLU A 227 -0.92 -9.28 -25.03
N GLU A 228 -0.21 -9.84 -24.03
CA GLU A 228 -0.45 -11.22 -23.57
C GLU A 228 -1.85 -11.42 -22.99
N ASP A 229 -2.43 -10.37 -22.39
CA ASP A 229 -3.78 -10.36 -21.84
C ASP A 229 -4.83 -9.82 -22.81
N ASN A 230 -4.43 -9.48 -24.05
CA ASN A 230 -5.24 -8.88 -25.10
C ASN A 230 -5.95 -7.59 -24.65
N CYS A 231 -5.32 -6.76 -23.85
CA CYS A 231 -5.91 -5.49 -23.39
C CYS A 231 -4.89 -4.36 -23.30
N ASP A 232 -5.40 -3.14 -23.44
CA ASP A 232 -4.73 -1.90 -23.03
C ASP A 232 -5.29 -1.43 -21.68
N ASN A 233 -4.59 -0.54 -20.97
CA ASN A 233 -5.10 0.08 -19.75
C ASN A 233 -5.20 1.59 -19.94
N TYR A 234 -6.38 2.13 -19.68
CA TYR A 234 -6.67 3.55 -19.68
C TYR A 234 -7.34 3.98 -18.40
N VAL A 235 -6.89 5.08 -17.84
CA VAL A 235 -7.55 5.74 -16.71
C VAL A 235 -8.19 7.02 -17.21
N ILE A 236 -9.50 7.14 -16.99
CA ILE A 236 -10.29 8.32 -17.32
C ILE A 236 -10.73 8.97 -16.03
N SER A 237 -10.44 10.25 -15.86
CA SER A 237 -10.90 11.05 -14.74
C SER A 237 -11.91 12.08 -15.19
N LEU A 238 -13.11 12.02 -14.61
CA LEU A 238 -14.19 12.97 -14.83
C LEU A 238 -14.29 13.88 -13.61
N PHE A 239 -14.39 15.17 -13.81
CA PHE A 239 -14.42 16.18 -12.74
C PHE A 239 -15.66 17.05 -12.86
N ASN A 240 -16.38 17.26 -11.75
CA ASN A 240 -17.45 18.24 -11.67
C ASN A 240 -16.96 19.59 -11.07
N THR A 241 -15.67 19.85 -11.13
CA THR A 241 -15.03 21.01 -10.55
C THR A 241 -13.82 21.43 -11.36
N THR A 242 -13.52 22.74 -11.37
CA THR A 242 -12.26 23.29 -11.88
C THR A 242 -11.29 23.65 -10.76
N LYS A 243 -11.63 23.33 -9.51
CA LYS A 243 -10.74 23.52 -8.35
C LYS A 243 -9.75 22.35 -8.27
N LEU A 244 -8.74 22.39 -9.12
CA LEU A 244 -7.74 21.34 -9.26
C LEU A 244 -6.38 21.82 -8.79
N THR A 245 -5.52 20.89 -8.34
CA THR A 245 -4.10 21.18 -8.15
C THR A 245 -3.42 21.36 -9.51
N ASN A 246 -2.36 22.15 -9.57
CA ASN A 246 -1.63 22.41 -10.82
C ASN A 246 -0.46 21.44 -11.05
N ASP A 247 -0.44 20.28 -10.41
CA ASP A 247 0.66 19.33 -10.45
C ASP A 247 0.65 18.41 -11.66
N GLY A 248 0.03 18.81 -12.75
CA GLY A 248 0.26 18.26 -14.08
C GLY A 248 -0.68 17.14 -14.47
N VAL A 249 -0.15 15.94 -14.60
CA VAL A 249 -0.75 14.83 -15.33
C VAL A 249 -1.94 14.17 -14.61
N HIS A 250 -1.96 14.21 -13.30
CA HIS A 250 -3.02 13.67 -12.45
C HIS A 250 -3.52 14.75 -11.48
N PRO A 251 -4.37 15.68 -11.95
CA PRO A 251 -4.86 16.72 -11.06
C PRO A 251 -5.70 16.10 -9.94
N ASN A 252 -5.38 16.47 -8.69
CA ASN A 252 -6.24 16.21 -7.55
C ASN A 252 -7.26 17.32 -7.39
N ILE A 253 -8.44 16.99 -6.86
CA ILE A 253 -9.46 17.98 -6.55
C ILE A 253 -9.16 18.66 -5.21
N ILE A 254 -9.46 19.96 -5.12
CA ILE A 254 -9.41 20.75 -3.88
C ILE A 254 -10.84 21.02 -3.36
N GLY A 255 -11.83 20.50 -4.06
CA GLY A 255 -13.25 20.59 -3.72
C GLY A 255 -14.10 20.13 -4.89
N GLY A 256 -15.24 19.52 -4.60
CA GLY A 256 -16.10 18.91 -5.60
C GLY A 256 -15.87 17.41 -5.74
N MET A 257 -16.13 16.84 -6.92
CA MET A 257 -16.08 15.40 -7.17
C MET A 257 -15.14 15.05 -8.31
N LYS A 258 -14.49 13.89 -8.20
CA LYS A 258 -13.75 13.23 -9.25
C LYS A 258 -14.22 11.78 -9.35
N LEU A 259 -14.66 11.36 -10.52
CA LEU A 259 -14.92 9.95 -10.83
C LEU A 259 -13.78 9.42 -11.67
N LEU A 260 -13.05 8.45 -11.13
CA LEU A 260 -11.95 7.78 -11.81
C LEU A 260 -12.45 6.45 -12.36
N LEU A 261 -12.21 6.19 -13.64
CA LEU A 261 -12.54 4.95 -14.34
C LEU A 261 -11.24 4.28 -14.78
N ASP A 262 -10.98 3.10 -14.28
CA ASP A 262 -9.81 2.27 -14.64
C ASP A 262 -10.23 1.17 -15.60
N LEU A 263 -9.96 1.37 -16.92
CA LEU A 263 -10.57 0.65 -18.02
C LEU A 263 -9.56 -0.22 -18.77
N TYR A 264 -10.03 -1.39 -19.20
CA TYR A 264 -9.26 -2.34 -20.00
C TYR A 264 -9.99 -2.66 -21.32
N PRO A 265 -9.88 -1.83 -22.37
CA PRO A 265 -10.35 -2.18 -23.70
C PRO A 265 -9.46 -3.26 -24.34
N GLU A 266 -9.92 -3.84 -25.44
CA GLU A 266 -9.15 -4.80 -26.24
C GLU A 266 -7.88 -4.15 -26.80
N TYR A 267 -6.77 -4.91 -26.76
CA TYR A 267 -5.44 -4.45 -27.18
C TYR A 267 -5.46 -3.83 -28.58
N GLY A 268 -4.90 -2.63 -28.70
CA GLY A 268 -4.84 -1.88 -29.94
C GLY A 268 -6.16 -1.29 -30.41
N MET A 269 -7.25 -1.47 -29.66
CA MET A 269 -8.52 -0.79 -29.91
C MET A 269 -8.57 0.55 -29.16
N GLY A 270 -9.51 1.42 -29.53
CA GLY A 270 -9.78 2.63 -28.77
C GLY A 270 -10.50 2.34 -27.43
N ILE A 271 -10.94 3.42 -26.79
CA ILE A 271 -11.70 3.32 -25.53
C ILE A 271 -13.20 3.11 -25.74
N GLU A 272 -13.67 3.14 -26.98
CA GLU A 272 -15.10 3.05 -27.31
C GLU A 272 -15.61 1.64 -27.13
N GLY A 273 -16.54 1.46 -26.20
CA GLY A 273 -17.12 0.16 -25.87
C GLY A 273 -18.01 0.21 -24.64
N THR A 274 -18.49 -0.96 -24.25
CA THR A 274 -19.22 -1.15 -23.00
C THR A 274 -18.40 -2.06 -22.10
N TYR A 275 -18.11 -1.57 -20.91
CA TYR A 275 -17.29 -2.23 -19.91
C TYR A 275 -18.18 -2.76 -18.79
N SER A 276 -17.93 -3.98 -18.38
CA SER A 276 -18.48 -4.57 -17.18
C SER A 276 -17.41 -4.65 -16.09
N VAL A 277 -17.82 -4.96 -14.86
CA VAL A 277 -16.88 -5.17 -13.77
C VAL A 277 -15.90 -6.31 -14.09
N GLY A 278 -14.63 -6.06 -13.89
CA GLY A 278 -13.57 -7.08 -14.03
C GLY A 278 -13.60 -8.07 -12.87
N THR A 279 -13.16 -9.30 -13.13
CA THR A 279 -13.01 -10.29 -12.08
C THR A 279 -11.65 -10.10 -11.40
N LEU A 280 -11.67 -9.90 -10.08
CA LEU A 280 -10.45 -9.95 -9.28
C LEU A 280 -10.05 -11.42 -9.08
N THR A 281 -8.76 -11.69 -9.01
CA THR A 281 -8.24 -12.99 -8.54
C THR A 281 -8.54 -13.14 -7.05
N ASP A 282 -8.20 -14.29 -6.47
CA ASP A 282 -8.31 -14.53 -5.02
C ASP A 282 -7.58 -13.46 -4.20
N ASN A 283 -6.57 -12.82 -4.78
CA ASN A 283 -6.00 -11.59 -4.27
C ASN A 283 -6.80 -10.40 -4.83
N LYS A 284 -7.51 -9.67 -3.97
CA LYS A 284 -8.38 -8.51 -4.31
C LYS A 284 -7.69 -7.41 -5.14
N TYR A 285 -6.35 -7.42 -5.21
CA TYR A 285 -5.54 -6.44 -5.95
C TYR A 285 -5.02 -6.95 -7.29
N LEU A 286 -5.27 -8.21 -7.64
CA LEU A 286 -4.88 -8.77 -8.92
C LEU A 286 -6.10 -8.92 -9.81
N LEU A 287 -6.30 -7.97 -10.70
CA LEU A 287 -7.29 -8.07 -11.76
C LEU A 287 -6.82 -9.16 -12.74
N VAL A 288 -7.71 -10.11 -13.05
CA VAL A 288 -7.55 -10.92 -14.27
C VAL A 288 -7.77 -9.97 -15.44
N LYS A 289 -6.70 -9.58 -16.10
CA LYS A 289 -6.75 -8.69 -17.25
C LYS A 289 -7.48 -9.40 -18.39
N GLN A 290 -8.57 -8.82 -18.83
CA GLN A 290 -9.36 -9.25 -19.95
C GLN A 290 -9.96 -8.01 -20.62
N PRO A 291 -10.23 -8.03 -21.93
CA PRO A 291 -10.76 -6.87 -22.61
C PRO A 291 -12.20 -6.55 -22.18
N TRP A 292 -12.55 -5.28 -22.32
CA TRP A 292 -13.89 -4.71 -22.08
C TRP A 292 -14.38 -4.83 -20.62
N VAL A 293 -13.46 -4.71 -19.71
CA VAL A 293 -13.77 -4.63 -18.27
C VAL A 293 -13.18 -3.36 -17.64
N TYR A 294 -13.71 -2.97 -16.50
CA TYR A 294 -13.09 -1.99 -15.61
C TYR A 294 -12.58 -2.67 -14.33
N TYR A 295 -11.53 -2.12 -13.75
CA TYR A 295 -11.04 -2.57 -12.44
C TYR A 295 -12.04 -2.11 -11.37
N PRO A 296 -12.71 -3.01 -10.62
CA PRO A 296 -13.61 -2.62 -9.54
C PRO A 296 -12.81 -1.87 -8.47
N GLY A 297 -13.45 -0.89 -7.83
CA GLY A 297 -12.78 -0.13 -6.79
C GLY A 297 -12.48 -0.97 -5.56
N CYS A 298 -11.34 -0.70 -4.96
CA CYS A 298 -10.93 -1.25 -3.67
C CYS A 298 -10.16 -0.20 -2.88
N TYR A 299 -9.92 -0.48 -1.60
CA TYR A 299 -9.09 0.37 -0.77
C TYR A 299 -7.74 -0.28 -0.54
N TRP A 300 -6.70 0.53 -0.55
CA TRP A 300 -5.37 0.19 -0.09
C TRP A 300 -4.94 1.24 0.92
N GLY A 301 -4.94 0.86 2.20
CA GLY A 301 -4.84 1.85 3.24
C GLY A 301 -5.97 2.89 3.13
N ASP A 302 -5.66 4.16 3.21
CA ASP A 302 -6.58 5.30 3.07
C ASP A 302 -6.83 5.72 1.61
N MET A 303 -6.20 5.04 0.66
CA MET A 303 -6.26 5.36 -0.76
C MET A 303 -7.25 4.44 -1.49
N ALA A 304 -8.16 5.03 -2.27
CA ALA A 304 -9.00 4.29 -3.19
C ALA A 304 -8.22 3.96 -4.47
N LEU A 305 -8.35 2.74 -4.97
CA LEU A 305 -7.75 2.23 -6.20
C LEU A 305 -8.83 1.74 -7.17
N GLY A 306 -8.46 1.54 -8.44
CA GLY A 306 -9.37 1.09 -9.47
C GLY A 306 -10.41 2.15 -9.83
N THR A 307 -11.68 1.76 -9.97
CA THR A 307 -12.77 2.66 -10.30
C THR A 307 -13.46 3.18 -9.05
N PHE A 308 -13.39 4.49 -8.81
CA PHE A 308 -13.96 5.10 -7.60
C PHE A 308 -14.41 6.54 -7.82
N LEU A 309 -15.31 7.02 -6.98
CA LEU A 309 -15.67 8.43 -6.84
C LEU A 309 -14.96 9.00 -5.60
N GLU A 310 -14.35 10.17 -5.75
CA GLU A 310 -13.77 10.97 -4.68
C GLU A 310 -14.58 12.27 -4.57
N TYR A 311 -14.97 12.62 -3.36
CA TYR A 311 -15.62 13.87 -3.04
C TYR A 311 -14.81 14.63 -2.00
N VAL A 312 -14.48 15.87 -2.28
CA VAL A 312 -13.82 16.77 -1.33
C VAL A 312 -14.81 17.86 -0.93
N ALA A 313 -15.19 17.86 0.34
CA ALA A 313 -16.10 18.85 0.92
C ALA A 313 -15.42 20.20 1.11
N GLU A 314 -16.21 21.26 1.39
CA GLU A 314 -15.70 22.62 1.58
C GLU A 314 -14.77 22.76 2.81
N ASP A 315 -14.92 21.90 3.80
CA ASP A 315 -14.07 21.86 5.00
C ASP A 315 -12.78 21.05 4.81
N GLY A 316 -12.56 20.46 3.61
CA GLY A 316 -11.44 19.62 3.28
C GLY A 316 -11.64 18.14 3.58
N THR A 317 -12.78 17.73 4.12
CA THR A 317 -13.10 16.32 4.32
C THR A 317 -13.15 15.60 2.98
N VAL A 318 -12.42 14.49 2.86
CA VAL A 318 -12.41 13.63 1.68
C VAL A 318 -13.28 12.41 1.93
N LEU A 319 -14.23 12.16 1.04
CA LEU A 319 -15.09 10.97 1.04
C LEU A 319 -14.78 10.15 -0.21
N TYR A 320 -14.74 8.84 -0.07
CA TYR A 320 -14.58 7.92 -1.20
C TYR A 320 -15.85 7.10 -1.42
N SER A 321 -15.96 6.55 -2.62
CA SER A 321 -17.02 5.61 -2.99
C SER A 321 -16.43 4.68 -4.06
N VAL A 322 -15.94 3.50 -3.64
CA VAL A 322 -15.38 2.52 -4.57
C VAL A 322 -16.51 1.81 -5.33
N ILE A 323 -16.33 1.67 -6.63
CA ILE A 323 -17.34 1.07 -7.51
C ILE A 323 -17.14 -0.45 -7.54
N LYS A 324 -18.16 -1.20 -7.14
CA LYS A 324 -18.12 -2.66 -7.07
C LYS A 324 -18.84 -3.37 -8.22
N ASP A 325 -19.82 -2.71 -8.85
CA ASP A 325 -20.64 -3.31 -9.91
C ASP A 325 -21.23 -2.23 -10.83
N GLY A 326 -21.76 -2.65 -11.97
CA GLY A 326 -22.42 -1.78 -12.94
C GLY A 326 -21.78 -1.80 -14.31
N SER A 327 -22.08 -0.77 -15.11
CA SER A 327 -21.58 -0.65 -16.49
C SER A 327 -21.10 0.75 -16.83
N ILE A 328 -20.06 0.80 -17.66
CA ILE A 328 -19.52 2.02 -18.24
C ILE A 328 -19.61 1.90 -19.76
N THR A 329 -20.23 2.85 -20.43
CA THR A 329 -20.31 2.88 -21.90
C THR A 329 -19.66 4.15 -22.43
N ILE A 330 -18.74 3.97 -23.39
CA ILE A 330 -18.06 5.07 -24.09
C ILE A 330 -18.36 4.94 -25.59
N SER A 331 -18.78 6.02 -26.20
CA SER A 331 -19.04 6.08 -27.64
C SER A 331 -18.40 7.32 -28.28
N LEU A 332 -17.92 7.16 -29.51
CA LEU A 332 -17.44 8.26 -30.33
C LEU A 332 -18.62 8.87 -31.09
N ASN A 333 -18.76 10.19 -31.04
CA ASN A 333 -19.77 10.95 -31.74
C ASN A 333 -19.29 11.35 -33.17
N ASP A 334 -20.22 11.66 -34.06
CA ASP A 334 -19.91 12.07 -35.45
C ASP A 334 -19.00 13.31 -35.56
N ASN A 335 -18.98 14.14 -34.52
CA ASN A 335 -18.16 15.35 -34.44
C ASN A 335 -16.77 15.12 -33.83
N GLY A 336 -16.40 13.86 -33.55
CA GLY A 336 -15.13 13.49 -32.92
C GLY A 336 -15.04 13.71 -31.42
N THR A 337 -16.14 14.03 -30.75
CA THR A 337 -16.23 14.04 -29.27
C THR A 337 -16.66 12.67 -28.75
N HIS A 338 -16.51 12.43 -27.45
CA HIS A 338 -16.99 11.21 -26.80
C HIS A 338 -18.22 11.46 -25.95
N THR A 339 -19.04 10.43 -25.81
CA THR A 339 -20.06 10.35 -24.77
C THR A 339 -19.68 9.24 -23.81
N ILE A 340 -19.66 9.55 -22.51
CA ILE A 340 -19.40 8.62 -21.42
C ILE A 340 -20.68 8.51 -20.60
N SER A 341 -21.12 7.29 -20.35
CA SER A 341 -22.27 6.98 -19.49
C SER A 341 -21.86 5.93 -18.45
N VAL A 342 -22.06 6.25 -17.21
CA VAL A 342 -21.79 5.37 -16.06
C VAL A 342 -23.10 5.10 -15.34
N ASP A 343 -23.40 3.84 -15.09
CA ASP A 343 -24.48 3.38 -14.23
C ASP A 343 -23.93 2.26 -13.35
N ALA A 344 -23.53 2.64 -12.17
CA ALA A 344 -22.70 1.83 -11.29
C ALA A 344 -23.24 1.79 -9.85
N ILE A 345 -22.76 0.82 -9.09
CA ILE A 345 -23.11 0.58 -7.69
C ILE A 345 -21.82 0.61 -6.87
N ASN A 346 -21.83 1.36 -5.77
CA ASN A 346 -20.72 1.43 -4.84
C ASN A 346 -20.76 0.33 -3.76
N GLU A 347 -19.78 0.31 -2.87
CA GLU A 347 -19.65 -0.64 -1.76
C GLU A 347 -20.79 -0.55 -0.73
N LYS A 348 -21.51 0.57 -0.66
CA LYS A 348 -22.69 0.77 0.21
C LYS A 348 -24.02 0.53 -0.51
N ASP A 349 -24.01 -0.15 -1.66
CA ASP A 349 -25.19 -0.40 -2.52
C ASP A 349 -25.88 0.89 -3.02
N LYS A 350 -25.15 2.01 -3.08
CA LYS A 350 -25.65 3.28 -3.62
C LYS A 350 -25.33 3.40 -5.10
N ARG A 351 -26.23 4.04 -5.82
CA ARG A 351 -26.06 4.27 -7.26
C ARG A 351 -25.10 5.45 -7.50
N VAL A 352 -24.10 5.22 -8.33
CA VAL A 352 -23.23 6.27 -8.90
C VAL A 352 -23.50 6.35 -10.39
N SER A 353 -24.05 7.47 -10.84
CA SER A 353 -24.37 7.70 -12.25
C SER A 353 -23.70 8.94 -12.77
N CYS A 354 -23.32 8.87 -14.05
CA CYS A 354 -22.68 9.97 -14.75
C CYS A 354 -23.07 9.93 -16.21
N GLN A 355 -23.33 11.08 -16.81
CA GLN A 355 -23.42 11.23 -18.25
C GLN A 355 -22.69 12.50 -18.69
N TRP A 356 -21.78 12.34 -19.63
CA TRP A 356 -20.99 13.43 -20.15
C TRP A 356 -20.78 13.30 -21.66
N SER A 357 -20.66 14.43 -22.38
CA SER A 357 -20.28 14.48 -23.78
C SER A 357 -19.36 15.64 -24.05
N GLY A 358 -18.21 15.38 -24.67
CA GLY A 358 -17.22 16.40 -24.96
C GLY A 358 -15.93 15.86 -25.56
N ALA A 359 -14.94 16.73 -25.69
CA ALA A 359 -13.58 16.33 -26.04
C ALA A 359 -12.84 15.85 -24.78
N ILE A 360 -12.20 14.70 -24.87
CA ILE A 360 -11.34 14.18 -23.80
C ILE A 360 -9.93 14.73 -24.03
N GLU A 361 -9.34 15.35 -23.01
CA GLU A 361 -7.92 15.68 -23.02
C GLU A 361 -7.10 14.41 -22.74
N GLY A 362 -6.38 13.93 -23.75
CA GLY A 362 -5.59 12.70 -23.66
C GLY A 362 -4.11 12.96 -23.45
N TYR A 363 -3.52 12.16 -22.57
CA TYR A 363 -2.09 12.09 -22.35
C TYR A 363 -1.65 10.62 -22.54
N SER A 364 -0.54 10.36 -23.24
CA SER A 364 0.05 9.02 -23.31
C SER A 364 1.40 9.01 -22.62
N TYR A 365 1.63 8.00 -21.80
CA TYR A 365 2.97 7.57 -21.44
C TYR A 365 3.42 6.55 -22.47
N ASP A 366 4.40 6.93 -23.28
CA ASP A 366 5.21 5.94 -23.99
C ASP A 366 6.26 5.45 -22.97
N MET A 367 6.00 4.30 -22.35
CA MET A 367 7.05 3.56 -21.61
C MET A 367 7.75 2.61 -22.56
#